data_0ed89c7e4da8be4f64256dc44bc2d237
#
_entry.id   0ed89c7e4da8be4f64256dc44bc2d237
#
_cell.length_a   1.000
_cell.length_b   1.000
_cell.length_c   1.000
_cell.angle_alpha   90.00
_cell.angle_beta   90.00
_cell.angle_gamma   90.00
#
_symmetry.space_group_name_H-M   'P 1'
#
loop_
_entity.id
_entity.type
_entity.pdbx_description
1 polymer ?
#
loop_
_entity_poly.entity_id
_entity_poly.type
_entity_poly.pdbx_seq_one_letter_code
_entity_poly.pdbx_strand_id
1 'polypeptide(L)'
;MLLHRQPDLTVIMDNVNKAHNLSAIIRSCDGVGISEIHAVSYRKYIHAEQNAAAGASKWLKLNLYQDIPTAYKKVSESGMQILVATGKEGAVDFRTIDYTIPTALVVGAEWDGISEEAIKKADHAITVPMLGMVESLNVSVATAAILFEAQRQRIEKGMYNKPRLDPECFERMLFEYTYPRMSRELKEKGRPYPQLDAEGGICSPQKSGGQ
;
A
#
# COMPACT_ATOMS: atom_id res chain seq x y z
N MET A 1 1.72 16.01 -0.60
CA MET A 1 1.24 14.63 -0.31
C MET A 1 1.56 13.68 -1.48
N LEU A 2 1.08 13.88 -2.71
CA LEU A 2 1.40 13.02 -3.87
C LEU A 2 2.89 12.95 -4.20
N LEU A 3 3.64 14.03 -3.96
CA LEU A 3 5.09 14.10 -4.18
C LEU A 3 5.91 13.09 -3.36
N HIS A 4 5.33 12.60 -2.25
CA HIS A 4 6.01 11.65 -1.34
C HIS A 4 5.51 10.22 -1.49
N ARG A 5 4.65 9.92 -2.48
CA ARG A 5 4.18 8.56 -2.70
C ARG A 5 5.31 7.63 -3.14
N GLN A 6 5.26 6.41 -2.60
CA GLN A 6 6.24 5.35 -2.83
C GLN A 6 5.55 4.20 -3.59
N PRO A 7 5.51 4.25 -4.94
CA PRO A 7 4.77 3.27 -5.74
C PRO A 7 5.35 1.86 -5.68
N ASP A 8 6.61 1.75 -5.27
CA ASP A 8 7.37 0.50 -5.14
C ASP A 8 7.48 0.01 -3.70
N LEU A 9 6.59 0.46 -2.81
CA LEU A 9 6.40 -0.08 -1.47
C LEU A 9 4.92 -0.40 -1.27
N THR A 10 4.62 -1.62 -0.85
CA THR A 10 3.24 -2.05 -0.62
C THR A 10 3.11 -3.03 0.54
N VAL A 11 1.87 -3.28 0.97
CA VAL A 11 1.52 -4.29 1.97
C VAL A 11 0.49 -5.25 1.38
N ILE A 12 0.70 -6.56 1.62
CA ILE A 12 -0.26 -7.62 1.36
C ILE A 12 -0.78 -8.12 2.70
N MET A 13 -2.07 -8.01 2.93
CA MET A 13 -2.74 -8.48 4.13
C MET A 13 -3.32 -9.88 3.86
N ASP A 14 -2.69 -10.92 4.38
CA ASP A 14 -3.15 -12.30 4.26
C ASP A 14 -4.19 -12.59 5.33
N ASN A 15 -5.46 -12.57 4.93
CA ASN A 15 -6.62 -12.88 5.77
C ASN A 15 -6.74 -12.05 7.07
N VAL A 16 -6.24 -10.81 7.06
CA VAL A 16 -6.42 -9.89 8.18
C VAL A 16 -7.88 -9.43 8.22
N ASN A 17 -8.64 -9.92 9.21
CA ASN A 17 -10.12 -9.77 9.23
C ASN A 17 -10.63 -8.76 10.24
N LYS A 18 -9.85 -8.38 11.25
CA LYS A 18 -10.29 -7.45 12.29
C LYS A 18 -10.27 -6.01 11.77
N ALA A 19 -11.42 -5.35 11.74
CA ALA A 19 -11.59 -4.02 11.18
C ALA A 19 -10.63 -2.97 11.75
N HIS A 20 -10.36 -3.03 13.08
CA HIS A 20 -9.43 -2.10 13.73
C HIS A 20 -7.97 -2.30 13.26
N ASN A 21 -7.53 -3.56 13.02
CA ASN A 21 -6.19 -3.83 12.49
C ASN A 21 -6.06 -3.39 11.03
N LEU A 22 -7.07 -3.69 10.20
CA LEU A 22 -7.13 -3.19 8.82
C LEU A 22 -6.98 -1.68 8.77
N SER A 23 -7.76 -0.99 9.58
CA SER A 23 -7.77 0.47 9.64
C SER A 23 -6.43 1.04 10.10
N ALA A 24 -5.79 0.42 11.10
CA ALA A 24 -4.49 0.83 11.60
C ALA A 24 -3.38 0.57 10.56
N ILE A 25 -3.42 -0.56 9.85
CA ILE A 25 -2.48 -0.87 8.77
C ILE A 25 -2.64 0.14 7.64
N ILE A 26 -3.87 0.43 7.18
CA ILE A 26 -4.15 1.43 6.14
C ILE A 26 -3.58 2.79 6.52
N ARG A 27 -3.76 3.24 7.78
CA ARG A 27 -3.19 4.50 8.26
C ARG A 27 -1.68 4.50 8.26
N SER A 28 -1.04 3.41 8.69
CA SER A 28 0.42 3.28 8.65
C SER A 28 0.96 3.30 7.22
N CYS A 29 0.28 2.64 6.29
CA CYS A 29 0.61 2.66 4.86
C CYS A 29 0.54 4.08 4.29
N ASP A 30 -0.55 4.82 4.57
CA ASP A 30 -0.67 6.21 4.13
C ASP A 30 0.42 7.09 4.74
N GLY A 31 0.71 6.90 6.04
CA GLY A 31 1.73 7.65 6.78
C GLY A 31 3.15 7.54 6.21
N VAL A 32 3.47 6.41 5.59
CA VAL A 32 4.78 6.21 4.92
C VAL A 32 4.73 6.45 3.40
N GLY A 33 3.61 6.92 2.87
CA GLY A 33 3.48 7.29 1.46
C GLY A 33 3.13 6.14 0.52
N ILE A 34 2.71 4.98 0.99
CA ILE A 34 2.18 3.90 0.13
C ILE A 34 0.91 4.40 -0.56
N SER A 35 0.75 4.09 -1.85
CA SER A 35 -0.42 4.46 -2.66
C SER A 35 -1.35 3.29 -2.96
N GLU A 36 -0.84 2.08 -2.94
CA GLU A 36 -1.59 0.87 -3.28
C GLU A 36 -1.29 -0.24 -2.26
N ILE A 37 -2.32 -0.91 -1.79
CA ILE A 37 -2.24 -2.04 -0.85
C ILE A 37 -3.08 -3.20 -1.36
N HIS A 38 -2.77 -4.40 -0.88
CA HIS A 38 -3.40 -5.64 -1.31
C HIS A 38 -3.97 -6.38 -0.11
N ALA A 39 -5.11 -7.00 -0.29
CA ALA A 39 -5.67 -7.86 0.73
C ALA A 39 -6.17 -9.17 0.11
N VAL A 40 -5.81 -10.26 0.73
CA VAL A 40 -6.31 -11.60 0.38
C VAL A 40 -7.37 -11.97 1.41
N SER A 41 -8.55 -12.35 0.94
CA SER A 41 -9.62 -12.80 1.81
C SER A 41 -10.34 -13.99 1.19
N TYR A 42 -10.29 -15.12 1.88
CA TYR A 42 -11.06 -16.32 1.53
C TYR A 42 -12.56 -16.13 1.74
N ARG A 43 -12.96 -15.14 2.54
CA ARG A 43 -14.33 -14.68 2.68
C ARG A 43 -14.51 -13.52 1.71
N LYS A 44 -15.38 -13.62 0.73
CA LYS A 44 -15.61 -12.65 -0.35
C LYS A 44 -15.79 -11.17 0.06
N TYR A 45 -15.63 -10.82 1.34
CA TYR A 45 -15.85 -9.47 1.88
C TYR A 45 -14.76 -9.13 2.87
N ILE A 46 -14.15 -7.97 2.69
CA ILE A 46 -13.37 -7.30 3.74
C ILE A 46 -14.23 -6.12 4.21
N HIS A 47 -14.68 -6.19 5.44
CA HIS A 47 -15.32 -5.04 6.10
C HIS A 47 -14.22 -4.09 6.61
N ALA A 48 -13.66 -3.28 5.74
CA ALA A 48 -12.98 -2.08 6.19
C ALA A 48 -14.07 -1.11 6.67
N GLU A 49 -14.18 -0.90 7.97
CA GLU A 49 -15.02 0.17 8.49
C GLU A 49 -14.48 1.50 7.93
N GLN A 50 -15.24 2.12 7.04
CA GLN A 50 -14.86 3.36 6.36
C GLN A 50 -14.52 4.49 7.35
N ASN A 51 -15.05 4.43 8.56
CA ASN A 51 -14.81 5.41 9.62
C ASN A 51 -13.54 5.16 10.43
N ALA A 52 -13.06 3.92 10.51
CA ALA A 52 -11.93 3.57 11.37
C ALA A 52 -10.57 3.95 10.77
N ALA A 53 -10.45 4.01 9.44
CA ALA A 53 -9.23 4.41 8.75
C ALA A 53 -8.99 5.94 8.76
N ALA A 54 -9.81 6.73 9.51
CA ALA A 54 -9.69 8.20 9.61
C ALA A 54 -9.56 8.91 8.25
N GLY A 55 -10.22 8.36 7.21
CA GLY A 55 -10.16 8.90 5.85
C GLY A 55 -8.97 8.43 5.01
N ALA A 56 -7.99 7.72 5.57
CA ALA A 56 -6.82 7.22 4.81
C ALA A 56 -7.22 6.29 3.66
N SER A 57 -8.33 5.55 3.82
CA SER A 57 -8.91 4.71 2.73
C SER A 57 -9.31 5.49 1.48
N LYS A 58 -9.44 6.82 1.56
CA LYS A 58 -9.69 7.68 0.40
C LYS A 58 -8.44 7.93 -0.45
N TRP A 59 -7.27 7.76 0.16
CA TRP A 59 -5.97 8.11 -0.41
C TRP A 59 -5.14 6.91 -0.84
N LEU A 60 -5.67 5.69 -0.60
CA LEU A 60 -5.04 4.42 -0.91
C LEU A 60 -5.94 3.59 -1.81
N LYS A 61 -5.36 2.97 -2.81
CA LYS A 61 -6.05 1.96 -3.61
C LYS A 61 -5.94 0.61 -2.91
N LEU A 62 -7.08 0.04 -2.52
CA LEU A 62 -7.16 -1.32 -1.97
C LEU A 62 -7.56 -2.30 -3.07
N ASN A 63 -6.70 -3.29 -3.34
CA ASN A 63 -6.99 -4.40 -4.24
C ASN A 63 -7.34 -5.65 -3.43
N LEU A 64 -8.42 -6.32 -3.84
CA LEU A 64 -8.90 -7.55 -3.20
C LEU A 64 -8.57 -8.75 -4.06
N TYR A 65 -8.07 -9.81 -3.44
CA TYR A 65 -7.75 -11.10 -4.08
C TYR A 65 -8.41 -12.23 -3.31
N GLN A 66 -8.65 -13.34 -3.98
CA GLN A 66 -9.20 -14.54 -3.35
C GLN A 66 -8.10 -15.50 -2.87
N ASP A 67 -6.87 -15.34 -3.38
CA ASP A 67 -5.75 -16.20 -3.07
C ASP A 67 -4.41 -15.45 -3.11
N ILE A 68 -3.42 -16.02 -2.43
CA ILE A 68 -2.05 -15.51 -2.36
C ILE A 68 -1.34 -15.52 -3.72
N PRO A 69 -1.42 -16.61 -4.53
CA PRO A 69 -0.75 -16.63 -5.82
C PRO A 69 -1.08 -15.46 -6.72
N THR A 70 -2.36 -15.08 -6.78
CA THR A 70 -2.82 -13.95 -7.61
C THR A 70 -2.26 -12.62 -7.10
N ALA A 71 -2.27 -12.41 -5.77
CA ALA A 71 -1.70 -11.20 -5.16
C ALA A 71 -0.17 -11.15 -5.39
N TYR A 72 0.53 -12.27 -5.20
CA TYR A 72 1.98 -12.35 -5.39
C TYR A 72 2.39 -12.12 -6.84
N LYS A 73 1.66 -12.71 -7.78
CA LYS A 73 1.89 -12.47 -9.22
C LYS A 73 1.89 -10.98 -9.53
N LYS A 74 0.90 -10.24 -8.99
CA LYS A 74 0.77 -8.79 -9.22
C LYS A 74 2.00 -8.00 -8.75
N VAL A 75 2.51 -8.30 -7.56
CA VAL A 75 3.67 -7.57 -6.99
C VAL A 75 4.99 -8.03 -7.63
N SER A 76 5.12 -9.33 -7.95
CA SER A 76 6.29 -9.86 -8.65
C SER A 76 6.44 -9.30 -10.05
N GLU A 77 5.34 -9.11 -10.79
CA GLU A 77 5.35 -8.44 -12.11
C GLU A 77 5.87 -7.00 -12.03
N SER A 78 5.78 -6.37 -10.85
CA SER A 78 6.34 -5.04 -10.58
C SER A 78 7.78 -5.10 -10.06
N GLY A 79 8.43 -6.27 -10.05
CA GLY A 79 9.81 -6.46 -9.60
C GLY A 79 10.01 -6.27 -8.09
N MET A 80 8.97 -6.42 -7.27
CA MET A 80 9.08 -6.27 -5.83
C MET A 80 9.60 -7.55 -5.18
N GLN A 81 10.53 -7.41 -4.24
CA GLN A 81 10.84 -8.47 -3.28
C GLN A 81 9.64 -8.70 -2.36
N ILE A 82 9.38 -9.93 -2.00
CA ILE A 82 8.27 -10.31 -1.12
C ILE A 82 8.82 -10.72 0.24
N LEU A 83 8.45 -9.97 1.27
CA LEU A 83 8.89 -10.18 2.66
C LEU A 83 7.70 -10.65 3.49
N VAL A 84 7.79 -11.78 4.19
CA VAL A 84 6.76 -12.24 5.12
C VAL A 84 7.16 -11.92 6.56
N ALA A 85 6.30 -11.19 7.27
CA ALA A 85 6.51 -10.86 8.69
C ALA A 85 6.02 -12.00 9.58
N THR A 86 6.92 -12.80 10.13
CA THR A 86 6.59 -14.00 10.93
C THR A 86 7.50 -14.14 12.14
N GLY A 87 7.00 -14.80 13.20
CA GLY A 87 7.81 -15.20 14.35
C GLY A 87 8.44 -16.59 14.21
N LYS A 88 8.34 -17.25 13.04
CA LYS A 88 8.89 -18.60 12.83
C LYS A 88 10.42 -18.59 12.86
N GLU A 89 10.99 -19.72 13.26
CA GLU A 89 12.43 -19.95 13.27
C GLU A 89 13.01 -19.74 11.84
N GLY A 90 14.20 -19.14 11.78
CA GLY A 90 14.87 -18.80 10.52
C GLY A 90 14.49 -17.44 9.95
N ALA A 91 13.54 -16.71 10.53
CA ALA A 91 13.26 -15.33 10.13
C ALA A 91 14.41 -14.39 10.58
N VAL A 92 14.82 -13.49 9.69
CA VAL A 92 15.87 -12.50 9.99
C VAL A 92 15.30 -11.24 10.63
N ASP A 93 16.12 -10.50 11.37
CA ASP A 93 15.69 -9.21 11.92
C ASP A 93 15.28 -8.27 10.80
N PHE A 94 14.08 -7.69 10.88
CA PHE A 94 13.52 -6.81 9.87
C PHE A 94 14.42 -5.62 9.53
N ARG A 95 15.26 -5.19 10.46
CA ARG A 95 16.20 -4.06 10.27
C ARG A 95 17.38 -4.39 9.37
N THR A 96 17.64 -5.68 9.08
CA THR A 96 18.73 -6.12 8.22
C THR A 96 18.37 -6.12 6.73
N ILE A 97 17.10 -5.90 6.42
CA ILE A 97 16.59 -5.88 5.04
C ILE A 97 16.83 -4.51 4.40
N ASP A 98 17.19 -4.52 3.12
CA ASP A 98 17.22 -3.31 2.29
C ASP A 98 15.81 -3.00 1.77
N TYR A 99 15.16 -1.99 2.33
CA TYR A 99 13.86 -1.49 1.89
C TYR A 99 13.96 -0.40 0.83
N THR A 100 15.15 -0.04 0.38
CA THR A 100 15.32 0.95 -0.71
C THR A 100 15.06 0.36 -2.09
N ILE A 101 14.98 -0.96 -2.20
CA ILE A 101 14.52 -1.66 -3.40
C ILE A 101 12.98 -1.89 -3.37
N PRO A 102 12.34 -2.14 -4.52
CA PRO A 102 10.90 -2.41 -4.57
C PRO A 102 10.51 -3.54 -3.61
N THR A 103 9.51 -3.30 -2.74
CA THR A 103 9.21 -4.19 -1.61
C THR A 103 7.71 -4.35 -1.38
N ALA A 104 7.26 -5.61 -1.24
CA ALA A 104 5.94 -6.00 -0.77
C ALA A 104 6.07 -6.69 0.61
N LEU A 105 5.51 -6.07 1.65
CA LEU A 105 5.43 -6.65 3.00
C LEU A 105 4.16 -7.47 3.15
N VAL A 106 4.29 -8.74 3.51
CA VAL A 106 3.15 -9.62 3.79
C VAL A 106 2.95 -9.76 5.29
N VAL A 107 1.73 -9.52 5.74
CA VAL A 107 1.32 -9.64 7.13
C VAL A 107 0.08 -10.51 7.23
N GLY A 108 0.00 -11.35 8.26
CA GLY A 108 -1.07 -12.34 8.43
C GLY A 108 -2.07 -12.01 9.51
N ALA A 109 -3.09 -12.85 9.61
CA ALA A 109 -4.08 -12.78 10.67
C ALA A 109 -3.45 -13.04 12.06
N GLU A 110 -4.09 -12.52 13.12
CA GLU A 110 -3.58 -12.67 14.50
C GLU A 110 -3.53 -14.11 14.99
N TRP A 111 -4.48 -14.95 14.62
CA TRP A 111 -4.58 -16.33 15.10
C TRP A 111 -3.94 -17.33 14.15
N ASP A 112 -4.22 -17.18 12.85
CA ASP A 112 -3.75 -18.14 11.85
C ASP A 112 -2.36 -17.76 11.31
N GLY A 113 -1.92 -16.53 11.59
CA GLY A 113 -0.66 -15.99 11.06
C GLY A 113 -0.71 -15.81 9.54
N ILE A 114 0.44 -15.97 8.92
CA ILE A 114 0.61 -15.97 7.46
C ILE A 114 0.44 -17.39 6.95
N SER A 115 -0.27 -17.57 5.83
CA SER A 115 -0.48 -18.88 5.23
C SER A 115 0.85 -19.53 4.82
N GLU A 116 0.91 -20.87 4.89
CA GLU A 116 2.10 -21.61 4.49
C GLU A 116 2.47 -21.38 3.03
N GLU A 117 1.46 -21.19 2.18
CA GLU A 117 1.67 -20.87 0.78
C GLU A 117 2.39 -19.54 0.61
N ALA A 118 2.00 -18.52 1.38
CA ALA A 118 2.65 -17.21 1.35
C ALA A 118 4.11 -17.30 1.82
N ILE A 119 4.37 -18.04 2.90
CA ILE A 119 5.72 -18.23 3.43
C ILE A 119 6.63 -18.94 2.43
N LYS A 120 6.15 -20.00 1.77
CA LYS A 120 6.94 -20.80 0.82
C LYS A 120 7.35 -20.03 -0.44
N LYS A 121 6.57 -19.03 -0.83
CA LYS A 121 6.77 -18.25 -2.06
C LYS A 121 7.40 -16.88 -1.82
N ALA A 122 7.70 -16.54 -0.57
CA ALA A 122 8.35 -15.29 -0.21
C ALA A 122 9.86 -15.36 -0.45
N ASP A 123 10.47 -14.22 -0.74
CA ASP A 123 11.93 -14.10 -0.89
C ASP A 123 12.63 -14.16 0.47
N HIS A 124 12.05 -13.52 1.51
CA HIS A 124 12.60 -13.53 2.86
C HIS A 124 11.50 -13.61 3.93
N ALA A 125 11.78 -14.34 5.00
CA ALA A 125 11.04 -14.29 6.24
C ALA A 125 11.72 -13.30 7.20
N ILE A 126 10.96 -12.35 7.73
CA ILE A 126 11.45 -11.31 8.64
C ILE A 126 10.71 -11.33 9.95
N THR A 127 11.38 -10.91 11.02
CA THR A 127 10.77 -10.82 12.36
C THR A 127 11.11 -9.50 13.04
N VAL A 128 10.21 -9.03 13.89
CA VAL A 128 10.50 -7.99 14.87
C VAL A 128 10.99 -8.68 16.13
N PRO A 129 12.28 -8.53 16.52
CA PRO A 129 12.84 -9.23 17.68
C PRO A 129 12.11 -8.86 18.98
N MET A 130 11.69 -9.87 19.72
CA MET A 130 11.03 -9.70 21.02
C MET A 130 12.01 -10.06 22.14
N LEU A 131 12.27 -9.10 23.04
CA LEU A 131 13.21 -9.28 24.18
C LEU A 131 12.47 -9.43 25.51
N GLY A 132 11.14 -9.41 25.49
CA GLY A 132 10.27 -9.54 26.66
C GLY A 132 9.59 -10.91 26.73
N MET A 133 8.56 -10.99 27.55
CA MET A 133 7.77 -12.22 27.77
C MET A 133 6.76 -12.53 26.64
N VAL A 134 6.43 -11.53 25.84
CA VAL A 134 5.49 -11.71 24.73
C VAL A 134 6.22 -12.22 23.49
N GLU A 135 5.60 -13.15 22.76
CA GLU A 135 6.21 -13.79 21.58
C GLU A 135 6.04 -12.99 20.30
N SER A 136 5.04 -12.10 20.24
CA SER A 136 4.74 -11.30 19.05
C SER A 136 4.06 -9.98 19.40
N LEU A 137 4.07 -9.05 18.44
CA LEU A 137 3.29 -7.83 18.46
C LEU A 137 1.92 -8.05 17.79
N ASN A 138 0.97 -7.19 18.12
CA ASN A 138 -0.22 -7.04 17.29
C ASN A 138 0.18 -6.75 15.83
N VAL A 139 -0.55 -7.33 14.87
CA VAL A 139 -0.20 -7.26 13.43
C VAL A 139 -0.08 -5.83 12.93
N SER A 140 -0.94 -4.91 13.37
CA SER A 140 -0.87 -3.52 12.93
C SER A 140 0.33 -2.78 13.53
N VAL A 141 0.74 -3.14 14.74
CA VAL A 141 1.93 -2.59 15.40
C VAL A 141 3.20 -3.10 14.72
N ALA A 142 3.29 -4.41 14.46
CA ALA A 142 4.41 -4.99 13.70
C ALA A 142 4.53 -4.35 12.31
N THR A 143 3.40 -4.21 11.60
CA THR A 143 3.36 -3.55 10.30
C THR A 143 3.89 -2.12 10.37
N ALA A 144 3.45 -1.34 11.35
CA ALA A 144 3.92 0.03 11.54
C ALA A 144 5.43 0.07 11.80
N ALA A 145 5.95 -0.76 12.71
CA ALA A 145 7.38 -0.82 13.02
C ALA A 145 8.23 -1.09 11.77
N ILE A 146 7.82 -2.07 10.95
CA ILE A 146 8.53 -2.42 9.71
C ILE A 146 8.44 -1.31 8.67
N LEU A 147 7.25 -0.73 8.47
CA LEU A 147 7.05 0.33 7.48
C LEU A 147 7.80 1.61 7.84
N PHE A 148 7.89 1.98 9.12
CA PHE A 148 8.65 3.15 9.54
C PHE A 148 10.16 2.92 9.45
N GLU A 149 10.65 1.69 9.59
CA GLU A 149 12.04 1.36 9.26
C GLU A 149 12.28 1.48 7.75
N ALA A 150 11.38 0.97 6.92
CA ALA A 150 11.44 1.17 5.47
C ALA A 150 11.44 2.67 5.10
N GLN A 151 10.60 3.47 5.75
CA GLN A 151 10.58 4.92 5.56
C GLN A 151 11.92 5.56 5.96
N ARG A 152 12.50 5.19 7.11
CA ARG A 152 13.79 5.70 7.56
C ARG A 152 14.88 5.49 6.51
N GLN A 153 15.03 4.25 6.01
CA GLN A 153 16.01 3.92 4.98
C GLN A 153 15.78 4.70 3.68
N ARG A 154 14.51 4.80 3.25
CA ARG A 154 14.12 5.55 2.03
C ARG A 154 14.35 7.06 2.18
N ILE A 155 14.16 7.63 3.38
CA ILE A 155 14.49 9.04 3.65
C ILE A 155 16.00 9.25 3.55
N GLU A 156 16.80 8.41 4.17
CA GLU A 156 18.27 8.47 4.09
C GLU A 156 18.79 8.35 2.66
N LYS A 157 18.11 7.54 1.84
CA LYS A 157 18.40 7.40 0.40
C LYS A 157 17.86 8.56 -0.46
N GLY A 158 17.14 9.52 0.14
CA GLY A 158 16.57 10.65 -0.57
C GLY A 158 15.36 10.31 -1.46
N MET A 159 14.72 9.16 -1.25
CA MET A 159 13.61 8.68 -2.10
C MET A 159 12.31 9.49 -1.94
N TYR A 160 12.21 10.33 -0.91
CA TYR A 160 11.11 11.26 -0.70
C TYR A 160 11.39 12.67 -1.22
N ASN A 161 12.59 12.93 -1.75
CA ASN A 161 12.99 14.26 -2.21
C ASN A 161 12.49 14.59 -3.63
N LYS A 162 12.02 13.58 -4.37
CA LYS A 162 11.50 13.72 -5.73
C LYS A 162 10.24 12.90 -5.90
N PRO A 163 9.29 13.34 -6.74
CA PRO A 163 8.13 12.54 -7.12
C PRO A 163 8.57 11.21 -7.73
N ARG A 164 7.94 10.12 -7.32
CA ARG A 164 8.23 8.77 -7.80
C ARG A 164 7.07 8.13 -8.58
N LEU A 165 5.89 8.75 -8.52
CA LEU A 165 4.79 8.37 -9.40
C LEU A 165 5.15 8.75 -10.83
N ASP A 166 4.77 7.92 -11.80
CA ASP A 166 4.82 8.33 -13.20
C ASP A 166 3.88 9.53 -13.43
N PRO A 167 4.18 10.41 -14.41
CA PRO A 167 3.43 11.64 -14.62
C PRO A 167 1.92 11.42 -14.85
N GLU A 168 1.55 10.40 -15.62
CA GLU A 168 0.15 10.09 -15.91
C GLU A 168 -0.61 9.65 -14.66
N CYS A 169 0.01 8.79 -13.86
CA CYS A 169 -0.53 8.36 -12.57
C CYS A 169 -0.66 9.54 -11.61
N PHE A 170 0.34 10.44 -11.58
CA PHE A 170 0.33 11.63 -10.74
C PHE A 170 -0.83 12.56 -11.09
N GLU A 171 -1.00 12.91 -12.37
CA GLU A 171 -2.07 13.79 -12.85
C GLU A 171 -3.45 13.18 -12.60
N ARG A 172 -3.61 11.89 -12.88
CA ARG A 172 -4.83 11.15 -12.58
C ARG A 172 -5.20 11.21 -11.11
N MET A 173 -4.26 10.89 -10.22
CA MET A 173 -4.49 10.93 -8.77
C MET A 173 -4.75 12.35 -8.28
N LEU A 174 -4.06 13.34 -8.83
CA LEU A 174 -4.28 14.74 -8.50
C LEU A 174 -5.72 15.15 -8.82
N PHE A 175 -6.22 14.78 -10.02
CA PHE A 175 -7.60 15.05 -10.40
C PHE A 175 -8.60 14.33 -9.48
N GLU A 176 -8.40 13.04 -9.23
CA GLU A 176 -9.27 12.23 -8.36
C GLU A 176 -9.37 12.79 -6.92
N TYR A 177 -8.28 13.35 -6.41
CA TYR A 177 -8.25 13.94 -5.07
C TYR A 177 -8.83 15.36 -5.02
N THR A 178 -8.63 16.14 -6.07
CA THR A 178 -9.14 17.52 -6.15
C THR A 178 -10.64 17.53 -6.46
N TYR A 179 -11.10 16.64 -7.34
CA TYR A 179 -12.47 16.58 -7.82
C TYR A 179 -13.13 15.19 -7.63
N PRO A 180 -13.29 14.69 -6.39
CA PRO A 180 -13.68 13.29 -6.15
C PRO A 180 -15.09 12.92 -6.62
N ARG A 181 -16.00 13.90 -6.76
CA ARG A 181 -17.36 13.66 -7.32
C ARG A 181 -17.28 13.56 -8.84
N MET A 182 -16.64 14.53 -9.46
CA MET A 182 -16.50 14.58 -10.92
C MET A 182 -15.69 13.39 -11.45
N SER A 183 -14.63 12.98 -10.74
CA SER A 183 -13.83 11.83 -11.14
C SER A 183 -14.67 10.53 -11.20
N ARG A 184 -15.56 10.32 -10.24
CA ARG A 184 -16.50 9.17 -10.25
C ARG A 184 -17.43 9.22 -11.43
N GLU A 185 -18.07 10.36 -11.68
CA GLU A 185 -19.00 10.53 -12.80
C GLU A 185 -18.32 10.34 -14.17
N LEU A 186 -17.12 10.87 -14.34
CA LEU A 186 -16.35 10.72 -15.58
C LEU A 186 -15.93 9.26 -15.79
N LYS A 187 -15.49 8.59 -14.74
CA LYS A 187 -15.11 7.17 -14.77
C LYS A 187 -16.28 6.27 -15.15
N GLU A 188 -17.46 6.50 -14.55
CA GLU A 188 -18.71 5.77 -14.89
C GLU A 188 -19.13 5.98 -16.34
N LYS A 189 -18.87 7.17 -16.90
CA LYS A 189 -19.19 7.52 -18.30
C LYS A 189 -18.07 7.14 -19.28
N GLY A 190 -16.96 6.54 -18.82
CA GLY A 190 -15.80 6.20 -19.65
C GLY A 190 -15.14 7.43 -20.31
N ARG A 191 -15.21 8.60 -19.66
CA ARG A 191 -14.65 9.84 -20.18
C ARG A 191 -13.27 10.13 -19.54
N PRO A 192 -12.29 10.68 -20.30
CA PRO A 192 -11.02 11.10 -19.76
C PRO A 192 -11.19 12.27 -18.78
N TYR A 193 -10.25 12.36 -17.86
CA TYR A 193 -10.19 13.51 -16.95
C TYR A 193 -9.68 14.75 -17.68
N PRO A 194 -10.26 15.94 -17.41
CA PRO A 194 -9.72 17.19 -17.91
C PRO A 194 -8.36 17.50 -17.28
N GLN A 195 -7.53 18.23 -18.00
CA GLN A 195 -6.25 18.71 -17.49
C GLN A 195 -6.49 19.79 -16.42
N LEU A 196 -5.61 19.81 -15.42
CA LEU A 196 -5.58 20.83 -14.39
C LEU A 196 -4.48 21.84 -14.71
N ASP A 197 -4.74 23.11 -14.40
CA ASP A 197 -3.71 24.16 -14.40
C ASP A 197 -2.81 24.07 -13.14
N ALA A 198 -1.83 24.94 -13.05
CA ALA A 198 -0.88 24.97 -11.93
C ALA A 198 -1.54 25.29 -10.57
N GLU A 199 -2.72 25.87 -10.58
CA GLU A 199 -3.51 26.24 -9.40
C GLU A 199 -4.54 25.16 -9.03
N GLY A 200 -4.63 24.10 -9.85
CA GLY A 200 -5.57 22.98 -9.67
C GLY A 200 -6.95 23.24 -10.26
N GLY A 201 -7.12 24.32 -11.03
CA GLY A 201 -8.32 24.60 -11.79
C GLY A 201 -8.44 23.73 -13.04
N ILE A 202 -9.66 23.49 -13.53
CA ILE A 202 -9.89 22.75 -14.76
C ILE A 202 -9.58 23.65 -15.95
N CYS A 203 -8.62 23.23 -16.79
CA CYS A 203 -8.32 23.93 -18.02
C CYS A 203 -9.57 23.98 -18.94
N SER A 204 -9.99 25.15 -19.36
CA SER A 204 -11.04 25.29 -20.38
C SER A 204 -10.60 24.59 -21.66
N PRO A 205 -11.46 23.81 -22.33
CA PRO A 205 -11.09 23.22 -23.61
C PRO A 205 -10.68 24.35 -24.57
N GLN A 206 -9.45 24.26 -25.09
CA GLN A 206 -9.04 25.16 -26.18
C GLN A 206 -10.09 25.02 -27.28
N LYS A 207 -10.82 26.11 -27.56
CA LYS A 207 -11.63 26.18 -28.76
C LYS A 207 -10.65 25.95 -29.92
N SER A 208 -10.70 24.77 -30.53
CA SER A 208 -10.05 24.54 -31.80
C SER A 208 -10.55 25.64 -32.76
N GLY A 209 -9.68 26.62 -32.99
CA GLY A 209 -9.95 27.69 -33.95
C GLY A 209 -10.18 27.05 -35.31
N GLY A 210 -11.42 27.06 -35.77
CA GLY A 210 -11.72 26.82 -37.18
C GLY A 210 -11.13 27.94 -38.00
N GLN A 211 -10.27 27.56 -38.90
CA GLN A 211 -10.06 28.30 -40.17
C GLN A 211 -10.58 27.41 -41.29
#